data_c017403b06566e02f7a8b091339fb5ed
#
_entry.id   c017403b06566e02f7a8b091339fb5ed
#
_cell.length_a   1.000
_cell.length_b   1.000
_cell.length_c   1.000
_cell.angle_alpha   90.00
_cell.angle_beta   90.00
_cell.angle_gamma   90.00
#
_symmetry.space_group_name_H-M   'P 1'
#
loop_
_entity.id
_entity.type
_entity.pdbx_description
1 polymer ?
#
loop_
_entity_poly.entity_id
_entity_poly.type
_entity_poly.pdbx_seq_one_letter_code
_entity_poly.pdbx_strand_id
1 'polypeptide(L)'
;AAALDLATRLGFDDPAAFADRVANAGTSAYVVAITVRQAESDTWGVPALRTLPGVLVRERETPLAPSATFAREILGTVGEATAEIIEDSGGAISLGDHVGLSGLQRQYDAELRGVPGATVLLRTDDTDDELYSAPGVDGTDLEITLDVPLQQLAEEILTPIGPASAIVAIQPSTGHVLAAASGPGSGGLRTATLGLYPPGSTFKIATALAALRHGVSPDSPVECPATITVDGREFNNYPGYPAGSLGTIPFREALAQSCNTAMIGQTGEVTSADLATAAESLGIGATGSWAFPYASGSVPEGSTGTEHAANLIGQGKVLASPTAMAGVAASVAQGSTVTPLLVLGHGGEPDAPEVPLTAEEAADLRSMMREVVLSGTSTFLQDVPGEPVAAKSGTAQYGTTDPPLTNAWMIAIQGDLAVAVFVELGEYGTATAGPLLEAFLRGAAG
;
A
#
# COMPACT_ATOMS: atom_id res chain seq x y z
N ALA A 1 16.38 -27.51 33.21
CA ALA A 1 15.01 -27.99 33.52
C ALA A 1 14.00 -26.84 33.42
N ALA A 2 14.13 -25.75 34.20
CA ALA A 2 13.14 -24.64 34.19
C ALA A 2 13.06 -23.93 32.83
N ALA A 3 14.20 -23.68 32.13
CA ALA A 3 14.20 -23.07 30.82
C ALA A 3 13.50 -23.93 29.75
N LEU A 4 13.64 -25.25 29.83
CA LEU A 4 12.95 -26.19 28.95
C LEU A 4 11.43 -26.20 29.24
N ASP A 5 11.03 -26.18 30.51
CA ASP A 5 9.61 -26.13 30.92
C ASP A 5 8.98 -24.79 30.44
N LEU A 6 9.69 -23.67 30.61
CA LEU A 6 9.25 -22.37 30.11
C LEU A 6 9.04 -22.36 28.60
N ALA A 7 10.03 -22.81 27.84
CA ALA A 7 9.95 -22.84 26.38
C ALA A 7 8.84 -23.76 25.86
N THR A 8 8.63 -24.89 26.53
CA THR A 8 7.52 -25.80 26.21
C THR A 8 6.16 -25.16 26.46
N ARG A 9 5.98 -24.47 27.59
CA ARG A 9 4.73 -23.73 27.88
C ARG A 9 4.45 -22.58 26.95
N LEU A 10 5.50 -21.92 26.48
CA LEU A 10 5.43 -20.83 25.49
C LEU A 10 5.23 -21.33 24.06
N GLY A 11 5.27 -22.64 23.83
CA GLY A 11 5.04 -23.24 22.51
C GLY A 11 6.18 -22.97 21.52
N PHE A 12 7.43 -22.91 21.97
CA PHE A 12 8.57 -22.76 21.08
C PHE A 12 8.74 -23.99 20.19
N ASP A 13 9.09 -23.81 18.93
CA ASP A 13 9.33 -24.90 17.98
C ASP A 13 10.48 -25.82 18.42
N ASP A 14 11.53 -25.24 19.03
CA ASP A 14 12.66 -25.96 19.62
C ASP A 14 12.92 -25.52 21.07
N PRO A 15 12.22 -26.10 22.05
CA PRO A 15 12.41 -25.78 23.47
C PRO A 15 13.82 -26.17 23.98
N ALA A 16 14.47 -27.18 23.36
CA ALA A 16 15.80 -27.62 23.77
C ALA A 16 16.86 -26.59 23.38
N ALA A 17 16.78 -26.02 22.18
CA ALA A 17 17.69 -24.95 21.73
C ALA A 17 17.60 -23.71 22.63
N PHE A 18 16.40 -23.35 23.10
CA PHE A 18 16.25 -22.28 24.08
C PHE A 18 16.90 -22.62 25.43
N ALA A 19 16.72 -23.85 25.92
CA ALA A 19 17.31 -24.30 27.17
C ALA A 19 18.85 -24.30 27.11
N ASP A 20 19.41 -24.71 25.97
CA ASP A 20 20.86 -24.68 25.74
C ASP A 20 21.39 -23.24 25.66
N ARG A 21 20.65 -22.33 25.02
CA ARG A 21 20.98 -20.90 25.00
C ARG A 21 21.06 -20.31 26.42
N VAL A 22 20.09 -20.66 27.27
CA VAL A 22 20.08 -20.24 28.68
C VAL A 22 21.24 -20.83 29.44
N ALA A 23 21.56 -22.11 29.24
CA ALA A 23 22.67 -22.80 29.91
C ALA A 23 24.03 -22.23 29.54
N ASN A 24 24.20 -21.80 28.29
CA ASN A 24 25.44 -21.26 27.76
C ASN A 24 25.64 -19.75 28.06
N ALA A 25 24.59 -19.04 28.44
CA ALA A 25 24.65 -17.60 28.71
C ALA A 25 25.37 -17.23 30.03
N GLY A 26 25.61 -18.21 30.91
CA GLY A 26 26.25 -18.00 32.22
C GLY A 26 25.28 -17.77 33.37
N THR A 27 25.78 -17.90 34.61
CA THR A 27 24.95 -17.94 35.84
C THR A 27 24.30 -16.59 36.19
N SER A 28 24.81 -15.49 35.67
CA SER A 28 24.32 -14.13 35.94
C SER A 28 23.64 -13.49 34.73
N ALA A 29 23.50 -14.20 33.63
CA ALA A 29 22.91 -13.66 32.42
C ALA A 29 21.38 -13.69 32.47
N TYR A 30 20.78 -12.63 31.94
CA TYR A 30 19.35 -12.54 31.68
C TYR A 30 19.07 -12.88 30.21
N VAL A 31 18.38 -13.98 29.98
CA VAL A 31 18.00 -14.42 28.63
C VAL A 31 16.53 -14.17 28.40
N VAL A 32 16.19 -13.27 27.50
CA VAL A 32 14.80 -12.99 27.13
C VAL A 32 14.18 -14.20 26.46
N ALA A 33 13.07 -14.69 27.02
CA ALA A 33 12.27 -15.74 26.40
C ALA A 33 11.24 -15.14 25.43
N ILE A 34 10.41 -14.22 25.93
CA ILE A 34 9.33 -13.60 25.18
C ILE A 34 9.08 -12.19 25.73
N THR A 35 8.62 -11.30 24.88
CA THR A 35 8.06 -10.00 25.25
C THR A 35 6.61 -9.96 24.77
N VAL A 36 5.68 -9.68 25.68
CA VAL A 36 4.23 -9.68 25.39
C VAL A 36 3.61 -8.36 25.82
N ARG A 37 2.53 -7.96 25.18
CA ARG A 37 1.73 -6.81 25.59
C ARG A 37 1.02 -7.13 26.90
N GLN A 38 0.82 -6.13 27.75
CA GLN A 38 0.10 -6.32 29.02
C GLN A 38 -1.30 -6.90 28.80
N ALA A 39 -2.00 -6.43 27.76
CA ALA A 39 -3.33 -6.93 27.41
C ALA A 39 -3.36 -8.43 27.03
N GLU A 40 -2.22 -8.98 26.59
CA GLU A 40 -2.07 -10.39 26.20
C GLU A 40 -1.53 -11.28 27.33
N SER A 41 -1.19 -10.68 28.49
CA SER A 41 -0.57 -11.37 29.64
C SER A 41 -1.30 -12.64 30.06
N ASP A 42 -2.63 -12.60 30.13
CA ASP A 42 -3.45 -13.75 30.52
C ASP A 42 -3.47 -14.83 29.43
N THR A 43 -3.53 -14.43 28.15
CA THR A 43 -3.48 -15.36 27.01
C THR A 43 -2.18 -16.16 26.99
N TRP A 44 -1.06 -15.50 27.31
CA TRP A 44 0.26 -16.13 27.43
C TRP A 44 0.49 -16.83 28.77
N GLY A 45 -0.46 -16.78 29.71
CA GLY A 45 -0.34 -17.41 31.00
C GLY A 45 0.78 -16.82 31.86
N VAL A 46 1.15 -15.56 31.67
CA VAL A 46 2.25 -14.87 32.40
C VAL A 46 2.13 -15.00 33.92
N PRO A 47 0.92 -14.90 34.56
CA PRO A 47 0.80 -15.11 35.98
C PRO A 47 1.30 -16.47 36.47
N ALA A 48 1.05 -17.53 35.67
CA ALA A 48 1.53 -18.88 36.02
C ALA A 48 3.05 -19.03 35.76
N LEU A 49 3.59 -18.35 34.74
CA LEU A 49 5.02 -18.38 34.41
C LEU A 49 5.88 -17.72 35.50
N ARG A 50 5.34 -16.73 36.24
CA ARG A 50 6.02 -16.09 37.39
C ARG A 50 6.36 -17.08 38.51
N THR A 51 5.68 -18.24 38.56
CA THR A 51 5.90 -19.25 39.61
C THR A 51 7.04 -20.22 39.29
N LEU A 52 7.55 -20.19 38.06
CA LEU A 52 8.64 -21.08 37.63
C LEU A 52 10.00 -20.62 38.20
N PRO A 53 10.78 -21.54 38.77
CA PRO A 53 12.11 -21.20 39.28
C PRO A 53 13.02 -20.63 38.23
N GLY A 54 13.64 -19.46 38.51
CA GLY A 54 14.55 -18.79 37.57
C GLY A 54 13.85 -17.99 36.46
N VAL A 55 12.54 -17.95 36.45
CA VAL A 55 11.80 -17.06 35.54
C VAL A 55 11.56 -15.71 36.23
N LEU A 56 11.95 -14.65 35.54
CA LEU A 56 11.76 -13.28 35.97
C LEU A 56 10.85 -12.56 34.97
N VAL A 57 9.71 -12.07 35.42
CA VAL A 57 8.83 -11.20 34.65
C VAL A 57 9.15 -9.75 34.99
N ARG A 58 9.58 -8.99 33.99
CA ARG A 58 9.86 -7.55 34.10
C ARG A 58 8.77 -6.79 33.33
N GLU A 59 8.20 -5.80 33.98
CA GLU A 59 7.33 -4.83 33.33
C GLU A 59 8.19 -3.69 32.81
N ARG A 60 7.93 -3.27 31.57
CA ARG A 60 8.60 -2.15 30.92
C ARG A 60 7.57 -1.32 30.20
N GLU A 61 7.59 -0.03 30.38
CA GLU A 61 6.85 0.90 29.56
C GLU A 61 7.63 1.16 28.27
N THR A 62 6.98 0.95 27.14
CA THR A 62 7.56 1.17 25.83
C THR A 62 6.44 1.64 24.91
N PRO A 63 6.65 2.70 24.10
CA PRO A 63 5.72 3.04 23.05
C PRO A 63 5.49 1.85 22.13
N LEU A 64 4.23 1.50 21.89
CA LEU A 64 3.86 0.37 21.06
C LEU A 64 2.84 0.82 20.01
N ALA A 65 2.97 0.28 18.80
CA ALA A 65 1.92 0.40 17.79
C ALA A 65 0.59 -0.17 18.34
N PRO A 66 -0.58 0.25 17.84
CA PRO A 66 -1.89 -0.20 18.32
C PRO A 66 -2.05 -1.73 18.36
N SER A 67 -1.47 -2.44 17.40
CA SER A 67 -1.38 -3.90 17.36
C SER A 67 0.02 -4.35 16.95
N ALA A 68 0.33 -5.64 17.06
CA ALA A 68 1.61 -6.20 16.61
C ALA A 68 1.78 -6.18 15.08
N THR A 69 0.68 -6.09 14.36
CA THR A 69 0.62 -6.07 12.89
C THR A 69 0.37 -4.68 12.31
N PHE A 70 0.03 -3.70 13.15
CA PHE A 70 -0.35 -2.35 12.71
C PHE A 70 0.72 -1.71 11.83
N ALA A 71 0.38 -1.50 10.57
CA ALA A 71 1.23 -0.87 9.54
C ALA A 71 2.68 -1.39 9.53
N ARG A 72 2.88 -2.67 9.87
CA ARG A 72 4.21 -3.24 10.15
C ARG A 72 5.16 -3.10 8.98
N GLU A 73 4.70 -3.29 7.76
CA GLU A 73 5.49 -3.21 6.54
C GLU A 73 5.93 -1.77 6.25
N ILE A 74 5.18 -0.79 6.74
CA ILE A 74 5.46 0.65 6.59
C ILE A 74 6.35 1.12 7.74
N LEU A 75 5.89 0.94 8.98
CA LEU A 75 6.62 1.38 10.17
C LEU A 75 7.96 0.66 10.29
N GLY A 76 7.96 -0.62 9.99
CA GLY A 76 9.13 -1.47 10.13
C GLY A 76 9.33 -1.98 11.55
N THR A 77 10.56 -2.41 11.82
CA THR A 77 10.94 -3.03 13.10
C THR A 77 12.19 -2.41 13.66
N VAL A 78 12.32 -2.45 14.99
CA VAL A 78 13.50 -2.08 15.74
C VAL A 78 14.12 -3.33 16.37
N GLY A 79 15.44 -3.40 16.41
CA GLY A 79 16.16 -4.51 17.03
C GLY A 79 17.64 -4.20 17.20
N GLU A 80 18.40 -5.19 17.70
CA GLU A 80 19.86 -5.03 17.86
C GLU A 80 20.52 -4.80 16.50
N ALA A 81 21.50 -3.89 16.48
CA ALA A 81 22.24 -3.53 15.27
C ALA A 81 22.96 -4.75 14.69
N THR A 82 22.81 -4.97 13.39
CA THR A 82 23.56 -6.01 12.66
C THR A 82 24.99 -5.56 12.41
N ALA A 83 25.89 -6.52 12.12
CA ALA A 83 27.27 -6.20 11.79
C ALA A 83 27.40 -5.23 10.60
N GLU A 84 26.55 -5.37 9.59
CA GLU A 84 26.46 -4.47 8.43
C GLU A 84 26.08 -3.04 8.83
N ILE A 85 25.04 -2.90 9.67
CA ILE A 85 24.61 -1.58 10.17
C ILE A 85 25.71 -0.90 10.98
N ILE A 86 26.42 -1.67 11.80
CA ILE A 86 27.55 -1.15 12.61
C ILE A 86 28.68 -0.67 11.69
N GLU A 87 29.05 -1.45 10.68
CA GLU A 87 30.10 -1.11 9.72
C GLU A 87 29.73 0.17 8.93
N ASP A 88 28.52 0.22 8.39
CA ASP A 88 28.00 1.35 7.60
C ASP A 88 27.87 2.64 8.42
N SER A 89 27.71 2.53 9.74
CA SER A 89 27.53 3.69 10.63
C SER A 89 28.78 4.55 10.82
N GLY A 90 29.96 4.06 10.38
CA GLY A 90 31.24 4.77 10.60
C GLY A 90 31.57 4.99 12.07
N GLY A 91 31.05 4.15 12.97
CA GLY A 91 31.30 4.21 14.42
C GLY A 91 30.19 4.94 15.22
N ALA A 92 29.12 5.36 14.59
CA ALA A 92 27.97 5.97 15.26
C ALA A 92 27.09 4.94 15.98
N ILE A 93 27.18 3.67 15.59
CA ILE A 93 26.40 2.55 16.14
C ILE A 93 27.37 1.47 16.62
N SER A 94 27.10 0.92 17.79
CA SER A 94 27.91 -0.10 18.45
C SER A 94 27.14 -1.40 18.65
N LEU A 95 27.87 -2.48 18.96
CA LEU A 95 27.27 -3.76 19.30
C LEU A 95 26.36 -3.63 20.53
N GLY A 96 25.13 -4.11 20.40
CA GLY A 96 24.10 -4.03 21.44
C GLY A 96 23.20 -2.80 21.34
N ASP A 97 23.50 -1.84 20.46
CA ASP A 97 22.59 -0.74 20.18
C ASP A 97 21.32 -1.24 19.47
N HIS A 98 20.18 -0.64 19.81
CA HIS A 98 18.91 -0.88 19.14
C HIS A 98 18.69 0.17 18.07
N VAL A 99 18.39 -0.28 16.86
CA VAL A 99 18.25 0.55 15.66
C VAL A 99 17.04 0.13 14.85
N GLY A 100 16.58 0.99 13.96
CA GLY A 100 15.59 0.64 12.97
C GLY A 100 16.15 -0.38 11.96
N LEU A 101 15.48 -1.52 11.81
CA LEU A 101 15.88 -2.60 10.91
C LEU A 101 15.18 -2.54 9.56
N SER A 102 13.98 -1.97 9.51
CA SER A 102 13.17 -1.86 8.29
C SER A 102 12.19 -0.68 8.33
N GLY A 103 11.53 -0.41 7.21
CA GLY A 103 10.47 0.61 7.10
C GLY A 103 10.93 2.02 7.47
N LEU A 104 10.00 2.81 7.99
CA LEU A 104 10.27 4.18 8.46
C LEU A 104 11.25 4.18 9.64
N GLN A 105 11.21 3.17 10.51
CA GLN A 105 12.16 3.03 11.62
C GLN A 105 13.61 2.98 11.10
N ARG A 106 13.86 2.29 9.99
CA ARG A 106 15.20 2.25 9.37
C ARG A 106 15.53 3.54 8.63
N GLN A 107 14.57 4.08 7.88
CA GLN A 107 14.78 5.28 7.07
C GLN A 107 15.12 6.50 7.92
N TYR A 108 14.47 6.63 9.08
CA TYR A 108 14.60 7.76 9.99
C TYR A 108 15.31 7.39 11.30
N ASP A 109 16.11 6.32 11.31
CA ASP A 109 16.77 5.82 12.51
C ASP A 109 17.62 6.88 13.22
N ALA A 110 18.39 7.67 12.46
CA ALA A 110 19.27 8.71 13.02
C ALA A 110 18.51 9.80 13.78
N GLU A 111 17.27 10.10 13.36
CA GLU A 111 16.39 11.08 13.98
C GLU A 111 15.66 10.48 15.19
N LEU A 112 15.10 9.28 15.02
CA LEU A 112 14.30 8.59 16.02
C LEU A 112 15.14 8.07 17.20
N ARG A 113 16.38 7.66 16.95
CA ARG A 113 17.25 7.00 17.95
C ARG A 113 17.84 7.97 18.96
N GLY A 114 18.06 9.23 18.61
CA GLY A 114 18.80 10.19 19.41
C GLY A 114 20.28 9.84 19.59
N VAL A 115 20.90 10.36 20.66
CA VAL A 115 22.31 10.14 20.98
C VAL A 115 22.41 9.52 22.38
N PRO A 116 23.05 8.36 22.54
CA PRO A 116 23.21 7.74 23.85
C PRO A 116 24.10 8.57 24.76
N GLY A 117 23.75 8.61 26.05
CA GLY A 117 24.60 9.17 27.09
C GLY A 117 25.84 8.30 27.34
N ALA A 118 26.86 8.86 27.94
CA ALA A 118 28.07 8.14 28.33
C ALA A 118 28.43 8.45 29.79
N THR A 119 28.73 7.41 30.56
CA THR A 119 29.25 7.56 31.92
C THR A 119 30.55 6.80 32.05
N VAL A 120 31.64 7.49 32.50
CA VAL A 120 32.92 6.87 32.80
C VAL A 120 32.99 6.63 34.28
N LEU A 121 33.14 5.36 34.65
CA LEU A 121 33.28 4.93 36.06
C LEU A 121 34.68 4.45 36.32
N LEU A 122 35.26 4.91 37.44
CA LEU A 122 36.43 4.28 38.03
C LEU A 122 35.94 3.15 38.94
N ARG A 123 36.15 1.91 38.51
CA ARG A 123 35.78 0.73 39.30
C ARG A 123 36.98 0.26 40.13
N THR A 124 36.76 0.23 41.43
CA THR A 124 37.67 -0.38 42.41
C THR A 124 37.00 -1.62 43.00
N ASP A 125 37.75 -2.38 43.86
CA ASP A 125 37.16 -3.60 44.48
C ASP A 125 35.98 -3.29 45.41
N ASP A 126 35.85 -2.04 45.88
CA ASP A 126 34.86 -1.65 46.87
C ASP A 126 33.89 -0.56 46.39
N THR A 127 34.20 0.20 45.34
CA THR A 127 33.38 1.34 44.87
C THR A 127 33.40 1.51 43.35
N ASP A 128 32.31 2.04 42.82
CA ASP A 128 32.22 2.59 41.49
C ASP A 128 32.11 4.12 41.60
N ASP A 129 33.20 4.83 41.30
CA ASP A 129 33.26 6.30 41.34
C ASP A 129 33.02 6.88 39.95
N GLU A 130 31.98 7.73 39.82
CA GLU A 130 31.72 8.43 38.56
C GLU A 130 32.77 9.53 38.32
N LEU A 131 33.54 9.39 37.24
CA LEU A 131 34.52 10.37 36.81
C LEU A 131 33.98 11.39 35.81
N TYR A 132 32.99 10.97 34.99
CA TYR A 132 32.38 11.79 33.96
C TYR A 132 31.02 11.23 33.58
N SER A 133 30.05 12.10 33.36
CA SER A 133 28.76 11.75 32.81
C SER A 133 28.32 12.76 31.76
N ALA A 134 27.95 12.29 30.58
CA ALA A 134 27.28 13.07 29.55
C ALA A 134 25.86 12.51 29.39
N PRO A 135 24.83 13.32 29.61
CA PRO A 135 23.43 12.86 29.40
C PRO A 135 23.21 12.52 27.94
N GLY A 136 22.35 11.54 27.68
CA GLY A 136 21.85 11.26 26.35
C GLY A 136 20.96 12.40 25.83
N VAL A 137 20.78 12.43 24.54
CA VAL A 137 19.82 13.33 23.87
C VAL A 137 18.74 12.43 23.25
N ASP A 138 17.48 12.65 23.64
CA ASP A 138 16.35 11.91 23.09
C ASP A 138 16.25 12.14 21.59
N GLY A 139 15.72 11.14 20.87
CA GLY A 139 15.38 11.28 19.47
C GLY A 139 14.18 12.21 19.27
N THR A 140 13.92 12.54 18.04
CA THR A 140 12.76 13.35 17.63
C THR A 140 11.66 12.45 17.09
N ASP A 141 10.42 12.70 17.50
CA ASP A 141 9.27 11.96 17.02
C ASP A 141 9.01 12.26 15.53
N LEU A 142 8.63 11.23 14.79
CA LEU A 142 8.23 11.33 13.39
C LEU A 142 6.70 11.37 13.31
N GLU A 143 6.16 12.46 12.79
CA GLU A 143 4.73 12.61 12.60
C GLU A 143 4.28 12.00 11.26
N ILE A 144 3.29 11.10 11.31
CA ILE A 144 2.75 10.41 10.13
C ILE A 144 1.24 10.62 9.99
N THR A 145 0.74 10.45 8.77
CA THR A 145 -0.65 10.74 8.42
C THR A 145 -1.60 9.57 8.56
N LEU A 146 -1.12 8.37 8.92
CA LEU A 146 -1.98 7.20 9.09
C LEU A 146 -3.07 7.47 10.13
N ASP A 147 -4.32 7.26 9.73
CA ASP A 147 -5.47 7.22 10.62
C ASP A 147 -5.57 5.83 11.25
N VAL A 148 -5.47 5.75 12.56
CA VAL A 148 -5.40 4.46 13.27
C VAL A 148 -6.65 3.59 13.02
N PRO A 149 -7.89 4.10 13.15
CA PRO A 149 -9.10 3.35 12.81
C PRO A 149 -9.12 2.84 11.38
N LEU A 150 -8.81 3.69 10.39
CA LEU A 150 -8.85 3.29 8.97
C LEU A 150 -7.76 2.28 8.62
N GLN A 151 -6.56 2.42 9.18
CA GLN A 151 -5.48 1.45 8.98
C GLN A 151 -5.87 0.08 9.57
N GLN A 152 -6.42 0.06 10.79
CA GLN A 152 -6.87 -1.19 11.42
C GLN A 152 -8.02 -1.84 10.66
N LEU A 153 -8.99 -1.05 10.19
CA LEU A 153 -10.10 -1.53 9.35
C LEU A 153 -9.57 -2.18 8.07
N ALA A 154 -8.61 -1.55 7.38
CA ALA A 154 -8.00 -2.10 6.18
C ALA A 154 -7.28 -3.44 6.46
N GLU A 155 -6.52 -3.52 7.56
CA GLU A 155 -5.84 -4.76 7.97
C GLU A 155 -6.83 -5.87 8.33
N GLU A 156 -7.91 -5.55 9.03
CA GLU A 156 -8.95 -6.50 9.39
C GLU A 156 -9.63 -7.08 8.15
N ILE A 157 -10.02 -6.22 7.20
CA ILE A 157 -10.64 -6.64 5.94
C ILE A 157 -9.71 -7.55 5.13
N LEU A 158 -8.40 -7.30 5.14
CA LEU A 158 -7.42 -8.09 4.40
C LEU A 158 -7.00 -9.38 5.12
N THR A 159 -7.27 -9.52 6.42
CA THR A 159 -6.85 -10.70 7.22
C THR A 159 -7.27 -12.04 6.59
N PRO A 160 -8.49 -12.24 6.06
CA PRO A 160 -8.89 -13.52 5.46
C PRO A 160 -8.39 -13.72 4.03
N ILE A 161 -7.68 -12.76 3.44
CA ILE A 161 -7.30 -12.81 2.02
C ILE A 161 -5.97 -13.57 1.87
N GLY A 162 -6.04 -14.75 1.24
CA GLY A 162 -4.88 -15.63 1.04
C GLY A 162 -3.82 -15.09 0.09
N PRO A 163 -4.17 -14.56 -1.11
CA PRO A 163 -3.22 -13.95 -2.02
C PRO A 163 -2.66 -12.62 -1.50
N ALA A 164 -1.55 -12.16 -2.10
CA ALA A 164 -1.06 -10.80 -1.86
C ALA A 164 -2.17 -9.78 -2.17
N SER A 165 -2.37 -8.83 -1.27
CA SER A 165 -3.48 -7.90 -1.34
C SER A 165 -3.14 -6.58 -0.67
N ALA A 166 -3.88 -5.52 -1.03
CA ALA A 166 -3.69 -4.21 -0.43
C ALA A 166 -4.99 -3.39 -0.41
N ILE A 167 -5.11 -2.54 0.61
CA ILE A 167 -6.05 -1.42 0.66
C ILE A 167 -5.25 -0.16 0.97
N VAL A 168 -5.40 0.85 0.12
CA VAL A 168 -4.80 2.18 0.31
C VAL A 168 -5.90 3.22 0.30
N ALA A 169 -5.89 4.11 1.29
CA ALA A 169 -6.80 5.23 1.41
C ALA A 169 -6.02 6.54 1.49
N ILE A 170 -6.39 7.50 0.65
CA ILE A 170 -5.79 8.84 0.59
C ILE A 170 -6.88 9.88 0.78
N GLN A 171 -6.58 10.95 1.53
CA GLN A 171 -7.42 12.13 1.62
C GLN A 171 -7.08 13.07 0.46
N PRO A 172 -7.99 13.25 -0.53
CA PRO A 172 -7.74 14.08 -1.70
C PRO A 172 -7.31 15.52 -1.38
N SER A 173 -7.97 16.16 -0.42
CA SER A 173 -7.73 17.58 -0.08
C SER A 173 -6.32 17.87 0.47
N THR A 174 -5.62 16.85 1.02
CA THR A 174 -4.31 17.03 1.67
C THR A 174 -3.22 16.14 1.07
N GLY A 175 -3.59 15.09 0.32
CA GLY A 175 -2.68 14.03 -0.10
C GLY A 175 -2.31 13.05 1.01
N HIS A 176 -2.83 13.21 2.23
CA HIS A 176 -2.51 12.34 3.37
C HIS A 176 -2.87 10.90 3.10
N VAL A 177 -1.92 10.00 3.26
CA VAL A 177 -2.15 8.55 3.24
C VAL A 177 -2.73 8.17 4.60
N LEU A 178 -4.04 7.91 4.63
CA LEU A 178 -4.78 7.57 5.86
C LEU A 178 -4.66 6.08 6.21
N ALA A 179 -4.54 5.24 5.18
CA ALA A 179 -4.29 3.82 5.34
C ALA A 179 -3.46 3.28 4.16
N ALA A 180 -2.54 2.35 4.42
CA ALA A 180 -1.80 1.62 3.40
C ALA A 180 -1.49 0.21 3.94
N ALA A 181 -2.48 -0.66 3.92
CA ALA A 181 -2.40 -2.00 4.45
C ALA A 181 -2.02 -3.01 3.36
N SER A 182 -1.07 -3.88 3.66
CA SER A 182 -0.76 -5.07 2.88
C SER A 182 -1.31 -6.30 3.61
N GLY A 183 -2.06 -7.15 2.89
CA GLY A 183 -2.65 -8.36 3.48
C GLY A 183 -1.60 -9.41 3.83
N PRO A 184 -1.94 -10.38 4.71
CA PRO A 184 -1.01 -11.45 5.15
C PRO A 184 -0.40 -12.25 4.01
N GLY A 185 -1.17 -12.45 2.92
CA GLY A 185 -0.70 -13.14 1.71
C GLY A 185 0.47 -12.45 1.01
N SER A 186 0.76 -11.20 1.35
CA SER A 186 1.95 -10.48 0.85
C SER A 186 3.26 -11.00 1.46
N GLY A 187 3.22 -11.86 2.49
CA GLY A 187 4.42 -12.47 3.08
C GLY A 187 5.41 -11.45 3.68
N GLY A 188 4.93 -10.31 4.17
CA GLY A 188 5.75 -9.22 4.70
C GLY A 188 6.28 -8.25 3.64
N LEU A 189 5.90 -8.44 2.36
CA LEU A 189 6.22 -7.49 1.30
C LEU A 189 5.31 -6.27 1.38
N ARG A 190 5.83 -5.11 1.01
CA ARG A 190 5.11 -3.84 0.96
C ARG A 190 4.24 -3.73 -0.30
N THR A 191 3.26 -4.64 -0.45
CA THR A 191 2.35 -4.70 -1.59
C THR A 191 1.63 -3.38 -1.80
N ALA A 192 1.13 -2.76 -0.74
CA ALA A 192 0.40 -1.50 -0.80
C ALA A 192 1.22 -0.36 -1.42
N THR A 193 2.52 -0.26 -1.09
CA THR A 193 3.35 0.90 -1.48
C THR A 193 4.35 0.59 -2.58
N LEU A 194 4.92 -0.61 -2.62
CA LEU A 194 5.99 -0.97 -3.57
C LEU A 194 5.61 -2.03 -4.60
N GLY A 195 4.50 -2.74 -4.40
CA GLY A 195 4.05 -3.75 -5.36
C GLY A 195 3.68 -3.09 -6.69
N LEU A 196 4.27 -3.55 -7.78
CA LEU A 196 3.99 -3.06 -9.14
C LEU A 196 3.25 -4.13 -9.93
N TYR A 197 2.03 -3.81 -10.32
CA TYR A 197 1.13 -4.73 -11.01
C TYR A 197 0.42 -4.04 -12.18
N PRO A 198 0.05 -4.79 -13.23
CA PRO A 198 -0.82 -4.24 -14.27
C PRO A 198 -2.16 -3.79 -13.66
N PRO A 199 -2.56 -2.51 -13.82
CA PRO A 199 -3.78 -1.98 -13.21
C PRO A 199 -5.07 -2.42 -13.92
N GLY A 200 -4.96 -3.01 -15.11
CA GLY A 200 -6.12 -3.37 -15.92
C GLY A 200 -7.05 -2.19 -16.17
N SER A 201 -8.33 -2.46 -16.22
CA SER A 201 -9.35 -1.45 -16.57
C SER A 201 -9.45 -0.26 -15.60
N THR A 202 -8.81 -0.26 -14.42
CA THR A 202 -8.73 0.96 -13.59
C THR A 202 -7.88 2.04 -14.28
N PHE A 203 -6.92 1.65 -15.10
CA PHE A 203 -6.08 2.55 -15.90
C PHE A 203 -6.87 3.29 -16.99
N LYS A 204 -8.06 2.84 -17.37
CA LYS A 204 -8.92 3.54 -18.35
C LYS A 204 -9.27 4.97 -17.93
N ILE A 205 -9.07 5.34 -16.67
CA ILE A 205 -9.16 6.73 -16.22
C ILE A 205 -8.09 7.58 -16.88
N ALA A 206 -6.84 7.11 -16.97
CA ALA A 206 -5.77 7.80 -17.71
C ALA A 206 -6.03 7.80 -19.22
N THR A 207 -6.53 6.70 -19.77
CA THR A 207 -6.91 6.62 -21.19
C THR A 207 -8.07 7.58 -21.50
N ALA A 208 -9.04 7.70 -20.62
CA ALA A 208 -10.14 8.65 -20.75
C ALA A 208 -9.63 10.09 -20.71
N LEU A 209 -8.71 10.43 -19.81
CA LEU A 209 -8.07 11.74 -19.75
C LEU A 209 -7.36 12.07 -21.07
N ALA A 210 -6.57 11.12 -21.59
CA ALA A 210 -5.92 11.31 -22.88
C ALA A 210 -6.93 11.56 -24.01
N ALA A 211 -8.03 10.79 -24.07
CA ALA A 211 -9.07 10.98 -25.06
C ALA A 211 -9.80 12.34 -24.92
N LEU A 212 -10.09 12.77 -23.67
CA LEU A 212 -10.67 14.11 -23.40
C LEU A 212 -9.75 15.23 -23.97
N ARG A 213 -8.44 15.12 -23.82
CA ARG A 213 -7.44 16.07 -24.36
C ARG A 213 -7.39 16.09 -25.88
N HIS A 214 -7.83 15.01 -26.53
CA HIS A 214 -8.01 14.93 -27.98
C HIS A 214 -9.44 15.29 -28.45
N GLY A 215 -10.23 15.96 -27.61
CA GLY A 215 -11.55 16.51 -27.96
C GLY A 215 -12.71 15.53 -27.85
N VAL A 216 -12.49 14.33 -27.33
CA VAL A 216 -13.60 13.44 -26.94
C VAL A 216 -14.24 14.01 -25.68
N SER A 217 -15.58 14.10 -25.65
CA SER A 217 -16.33 14.48 -24.43
C SER A 217 -17.02 13.24 -23.83
N PRO A 218 -17.51 13.31 -22.59
CA PRO A 218 -18.26 12.20 -22.01
C PRO A 218 -19.47 11.76 -22.83
N ASP A 219 -20.09 12.67 -23.61
CA ASP A 219 -21.23 12.41 -24.46
C ASP A 219 -20.87 12.10 -25.93
N SER A 220 -19.58 12.17 -26.29
CA SER A 220 -19.15 11.84 -27.64
C SER A 220 -19.49 10.39 -27.99
N PRO A 221 -20.06 10.14 -29.20
CA PRO A 221 -20.30 8.78 -29.66
C PRO A 221 -18.96 8.09 -29.94
N VAL A 222 -18.81 6.88 -29.39
CA VAL A 222 -17.65 6.00 -29.65
C VAL A 222 -18.14 4.61 -30.04
N GLU A 223 -17.35 3.91 -30.85
CA GLU A 223 -17.67 2.55 -31.27
C GLU A 223 -17.16 1.56 -30.21
N CYS A 224 -18.06 0.71 -29.71
CA CYS A 224 -17.77 -0.43 -28.84
C CYS A 224 -18.17 -1.74 -29.55
N PRO A 225 -17.40 -2.19 -30.57
CA PRO A 225 -17.66 -3.47 -31.21
C PRO A 225 -17.37 -4.65 -30.26
N ALA A 226 -17.89 -5.83 -30.56
CA ALA A 226 -17.58 -7.04 -29.78
C ALA A 226 -16.08 -7.37 -29.79
N THR A 227 -15.44 -7.15 -30.93
CA THR A 227 -14.00 -7.36 -31.13
C THR A 227 -13.39 -6.23 -31.93
N ILE A 228 -12.08 -5.99 -31.74
CA ILE A 228 -11.27 -5.06 -32.56
C ILE A 228 -9.94 -5.72 -32.87
N THR A 229 -9.46 -5.56 -34.10
CA THR A 229 -8.17 -6.12 -34.50
C THR A 229 -7.13 -5.02 -34.66
N VAL A 230 -5.98 -5.17 -34.00
CA VAL A 230 -4.81 -4.27 -34.12
C VAL A 230 -3.60 -5.11 -34.52
N ASP A 231 -2.97 -4.80 -35.63
CA ASP A 231 -1.81 -5.51 -36.18
C ASP A 231 -1.99 -7.07 -36.20
N GLY A 232 -3.19 -7.52 -36.62
CA GLY A 232 -3.51 -8.95 -36.74
C GLY A 232 -3.87 -9.64 -35.42
N ARG A 233 -3.77 -8.96 -34.27
CA ARG A 233 -4.24 -9.47 -32.97
C ARG A 233 -5.66 -8.99 -32.69
N GLU A 234 -6.53 -9.94 -32.38
CA GLU A 234 -7.89 -9.64 -31.95
C GLU A 234 -7.93 -9.35 -30.43
N PHE A 235 -8.67 -8.30 -30.08
CA PHE A 235 -8.99 -7.92 -28.71
C PHE A 235 -10.49 -7.97 -28.50
N ASN A 236 -10.91 -8.44 -27.32
CA ASN A 236 -12.31 -8.62 -26.95
C ASN A 236 -12.66 -7.78 -25.73
N ASN A 237 -13.94 -7.53 -25.55
CA ASN A 237 -14.50 -7.14 -24.27
C ASN A 237 -14.46 -8.35 -23.32
N TYR A 238 -14.68 -8.10 -22.01
CA TYR A 238 -14.68 -9.18 -21.02
C TYR A 238 -15.83 -10.20 -21.27
N PRO A 239 -15.66 -11.47 -20.86
CA PRO A 239 -16.72 -12.48 -21.01
C PRO A 239 -18.02 -12.04 -20.30
N GLY A 240 -19.14 -12.11 -21.04
CA GLY A 240 -20.45 -11.66 -20.53
C GLY A 240 -20.69 -10.15 -20.67
N TYR A 241 -19.90 -9.44 -21.48
CA TYR A 241 -20.14 -8.03 -21.77
C TYR A 241 -21.58 -7.79 -22.24
N PRO A 242 -22.30 -6.75 -21.70
CA PRO A 242 -23.69 -6.51 -22.02
C PRO A 242 -23.89 -6.24 -23.51
N ALA A 243 -24.70 -7.06 -24.20
CA ALA A 243 -24.95 -6.89 -25.64
C ALA A 243 -25.62 -5.56 -25.96
N GLY A 244 -26.41 -4.98 -25.04
CA GLY A 244 -27.05 -3.68 -25.19
C GLY A 244 -26.09 -2.48 -25.18
N SER A 245 -24.87 -2.68 -24.73
CA SER A 245 -23.81 -1.65 -24.67
C SER A 245 -22.75 -1.88 -25.76
N LEU A 246 -23.08 -2.67 -26.79
CA LEU A 246 -22.29 -2.80 -28.02
C LEU A 246 -22.76 -1.80 -29.09
N GLY A 247 -21.89 -1.47 -30.02
CA GLY A 247 -22.16 -0.53 -31.13
C GLY A 247 -21.75 0.90 -30.78
N THR A 248 -22.44 1.87 -31.34
CA THR A 248 -22.18 3.30 -31.09
C THR A 248 -22.83 3.72 -29.78
N ILE A 249 -22.04 4.04 -28.77
CA ILE A 249 -22.49 4.42 -27.42
C ILE A 249 -21.77 5.71 -26.96
N PRO A 250 -22.33 6.47 -25.98
CA PRO A 250 -21.60 7.58 -25.38
C PRO A 250 -20.31 7.13 -24.71
N PHE A 251 -19.26 7.94 -24.74
CA PHE A 251 -17.96 7.60 -24.14
C PHE A 251 -18.07 7.31 -22.64
N ARG A 252 -18.95 8.03 -21.90
CA ARG A 252 -19.26 7.74 -20.50
C ARG A 252 -19.78 6.31 -20.28
N GLU A 253 -20.60 5.80 -21.21
CA GLU A 253 -21.13 4.44 -21.14
C GLU A 253 -20.02 3.42 -21.43
N ALA A 254 -19.13 3.72 -22.39
CA ALA A 254 -17.98 2.88 -22.68
C ALA A 254 -17.08 2.72 -21.43
N LEU A 255 -16.88 3.79 -20.65
CA LEU A 255 -16.16 3.72 -19.37
C LEU A 255 -16.96 2.97 -18.31
N ALA A 256 -18.28 3.25 -18.20
CA ALA A 256 -19.16 2.66 -17.20
C ALA A 256 -19.25 1.13 -17.33
N GLN A 257 -19.39 0.64 -18.56
CA GLN A 257 -19.41 -0.80 -18.87
C GLN A 257 -17.99 -1.37 -19.09
N SER A 258 -16.97 -0.53 -18.96
CA SER A 258 -15.56 -0.96 -19.11
C SER A 258 -15.26 -1.55 -20.51
N CYS A 259 -15.80 -0.98 -21.60
CA CYS A 259 -15.58 -1.41 -22.98
C CYS A 259 -14.07 -1.37 -23.31
N ASN A 260 -13.47 -2.52 -23.59
CA ASN A 260 -12.06 -2.59 -24.02
C ASN A 260 -11.90 -2.04 -25.44
N THR A 261 -12.81 -2.46 -26.33
CA THR A 261 -12.71 -2.16 -27.76
C THR A 261 -12.91 -0.68 -28.05
N ALA A 262 -13.73 0.04 -27.27
CA ALA A 262 -13.87 1.48 -27.39
C ALA A 262 -12.61 2.22 -26.96
N MET A 263 -11.95 1.78 -25.86
CA MET A 263 -10.68 2.38 -25.43
C MET A 263 -9.54 2.10 -26.43
N ILE A 264 -9.46 0.86 -26.92
CA ILE A 264 -8.49 0.47 -27.95
C ILE A 264 -8.75 1.24 -29.27
N GLY A 265 -10.01 1.55 -29.59
CA GLY A 265 -10.38 2.37 -30.74
C GLY A 265 -9.74 3.77 -30.72
N GLN A 266 -9.24 4.26 -29.59
CA GLN A 266 -8.53 5.54 -29.47
C GLN A 266 -7.07 5.47 -30.00
N THR A 267 -6.55 4.30 -30.35
CA THR A 267 -5.14 4.14 -30.81
C THR A 267 -4.76 5.03 -31.99
N GLY A 268 -5.72 5.48 -32.80
CA GLY A 268 -5.47 6.38 -33.93
C GLY A 268 -5.28 7.85 -33.55
N GLU A 269 -5.85 8.25 -32.40
CA GLU A 269 -5.87 9.64 -31.93
C GLU A 269 -4.95 9.83 -30.72
N VAL A 270 -4.95 8.88 -29.76
CA VAL A 270 -4.14 8.93 -28.56
C VAL A 270 -2.84 8.19 -28.79
N THR A 271 -1.72 8.89 -28.81
CA THR A 271 -0.37 8.29 -28.91
C THR A 271 0.07 7.72 -27.55
N SER A 272 1.15 6.93 -27.55
CA SER A 272 1.75 6.44 -26.30
C SER A 272 2.32 7.56 -25.41
N ALA A 273 2.79 8.65 -26.01
CA ALA A 273 3.24 9.84 -25.29
C ALA A 273 2.06 10.56 -24.62
N ASP A 274 0.93 10.75 -25.34
CA ASP A 274 -0.29 11.33 -24.77
C ASP A 274 -0.79 10.52 -23.58
N LEU A 275 -0.75 9.17 -23.70
CA LEU A 275 -1.16 8.26 -22.63
C LEU A 275 -0.24 8.37 -21.41
N ALA A 276 1.09 8.47 -21.62
CA ALA A 276 2.05 8.64 -20.53
C ALA A 276 1.85 10.01 -19.84
N THR A 277 1.71 11.09 -20.61
CA THR A 277 1.45 12.43 -20.08
C THR A 277 0.13 12.49 -19.30
N ALA A 278 -0.94 11.85 -19.79
CA ALA A 278 -2.20 11.77 -19.05
C ALA A 278 -2.08 10.97 -17.74
N ALA A 279 -1.32 9.88 -17.76
CA ALA A 279 -1.05 9.07 -16.58
C ALA A 279 -0.23 9.85 -15.53
N GLU A 280 0.80 10.60 -15.97
CA GLU A 280 1.61 11.47 -15.11
C GLU A 280 0.77 12.58 -14.47
N SER A 281 -0.17 13.19 -15.22
CA SER A 281 -1.12 14.17 -14.69
C SER A 281 -1.99 13.63 -13.55
N LEU A 282 -2.15 12.30 -13.47
CA LEU A 282 -2.87 11.59 -12.41
C LEU A 282 -1.92 11.00 -11.34
N GLY A 283 -0.60 11.19 -11.48
CA GLY A 283 0.42 10.74 -10.53
C GLY A 283 1.08 9.39 -10.87
N ILE A 284 0.71 8.70 -11.96
CA ILE A 284 1.39 7.46 -12.39
C ILE A 284 2.66 7.82 -13.16
N GLY A 285 3.80 7.26 -12.74
CA GLY A 285 5.10 7.56 -13.35
C GLY A 285 5.74 8.85 -12.83
N ALA A 286 5.09 9.54 -11.89
CA ALA A 286 5.65 10.73 -11.27
C ALA A 286 7.03 10.46 -10.67
N THR A 287 7.93 11.42 -10.82
CA THR A 287 9.29 11.42 -10.28
C THR A 287 9.40 12.42 -9.13
N GLY A 288 10.45 12.29 -8.33
CA GLY A 288 10.69 13.19 -7.20
C GLY A 288 11.22 12.48 -5.96
N SER A 289 11.25 13.19 -4.85
CA SER A 289 11.68 12.68 -3.55
C SER A 289 10.49 12.60 -2.60
N TRP A 290 10.12 11.40 -2.21
CA TRP A 290 9.06 11.16 -1.25
C TRP A 290 9.62 10.84 0.13
N ALA A 291 8.91 11.31 1.18
CA ALA A 291 9.28 11.04 2.56
C ALA A 291 9.13 9.56 2.96
N PHE A 292 8.43 8.77 2.17
CA PHE A 292 8.31 7.32 2.34
C PHE A 292 8.45 6.60 0.98
N PRO A 293 8.98 5.37 0.97
CA PRO A 293 9.14 4.64 -0.28
C PRO A 293 7.77 4.17 -0.82
N TYR A 294 7.37 4.68 -1.99
CA TYR A 294 6.30 4.10 -2.78
C TYR A 294 6.68 4.08 -4.27
N ALA A 295 6.09 3.18 -5.01
CA ALA A 295 6.29 3.06 -6.45
C ALA A 295 5.16 3.78 -7.19
N SER A 296 5.46 4.86 -7.92
CA SER A 296 4.49 5.63 -8.70
C SER A 296 3.98 4.88 -9.93
N GLY A 297 4.69 3.82 -10.36
CA GLY A 297 4.34 3.07 -11.55
C GLY A 297 5.09 3.50 -12.79
N SER A 298 4.66 3.01 -13.95
CA SER A 298 5.25 3.37 -15.24
C SER A 298 4.27 3.15 -16.39
N VAL A 299 4.33 4.03 -17.38
CA VAL A 299 3.64 3.91 -18.66
C VAL A 299 4.66 3.98 -19.77
N PRO A 300 4.78 2.96 -20.66
CA PRO A 300 5.79 2.95 -21.70
C PRO A 300 5.52 4.02 -22.74
N GLU A 301 6.49 4.90 -22.97
CA GLU A 301 6.53 5.76 -24.13
C GLU A 301 7.05 5.00 -25.36
N GLY A 302 6.63 5.44 -26.56
CA GLY A 302 7.09 4.85 -27.82
C GLY A 302 6.49 3.48 -28.13
N SER A 303 5.51 2.98 -27.37
CA SER A 303 4.76 1.77 -27.72
C SER A 303 3.88 2.02 -28.93
N THR A 304 3.74 1.00 -29.79
CA THR A 304 2.94 1.05 -31.02
C THR A 304 2.12 -0.23 -31.18
N GLY A 305 1.17 -0.22 -32.09
CA GLY A 305 0.41 -1.41 -32.49
C GLY A 305 -0.24 -2.12 -31.31
N THR A 306 -0.08 -3.44 -31.26
CA THR A 306 -0.72 -4.29 -30.23
C THR A 306 -0.27 -3.98 -28.81
N GLU A 307 0.98 -3.53 -28.61
CA GLU A 307 1.47 -3.13 -27.28
C GLU A 307 0.75 -1.86 -26.80
N HIS A 308 0.66 -0.84 -27.67
CA HIS A 308 -0.06 0.38 -27.34
C HIS A 308 -1.55 0.11 -27.08
N ALA A 309 -2.21 -0.71 -27.92
CA ALA A 309 -3.59 -1.14 -27.70
C ALA A 309 -3.79 -1.80 -26.32
N ALA A 310 -2.87 -2.66 -25.90
CA ALA A 310 -2.91 -3.28 -24.57
C ALA A 310 -2.68 -2.26 -23.44
N ASN A 311 -1.78 -1.27 -23.64
CA ASN A 311 -1.51 -0.23 -22.65
C ASN A 311 -2.74 0.67 -22.41
N LEU A 312 -3.55 0.98 -23.47
CA LEU A 312 -4.80 1.75 -23.36
C LEU A 312 -5.85 1.09 -22.42
N ILE A 313 -5.75 -0.18 -22.15
CA ILE A 313 -6.64 -0.89 -21.23
C ILE A 313 -5.94 -1.31 -19.94
N GLY A 314 -4.76 -0.71 -19.64
CA GLY A 314 -3.99 -0.96 -18.43
C GLY A 314 -3.37 -2.35 -18.34
N GLN A 315 -3.15 -2.97 -19.48
CA GLN A 315 -2.40 -4.22 -19.64
C GLN A 315 -1.06 -3.94 -20.35
N GLY A 316 -0.49 -4.93 -20.99
CA GLY A 316 0.79 -4.73 -21.67
C GLY A 316 1.94 -4.52 -20.68
N LYS A 317 2.55 -3.33 -20.74
CA LYS A 317 3.69 -2.97 -19.88
C LYS A 317 3.39 -1.85 -18.89
N VAL A 318 2.13 -1.44 -18.77
CA VAL A 318 1.69 -0.49 -17.74
C VAL A 318 1.76 -1.14 -16.39
N LEU A 319 2.42 -0.49 -15.44
CA LEU A 319 2.52 -0.94 -14.05
C LEU A 319 2.15 0.20 -13.10
N ALA A 320 1.44 -0.14 -12.02
CA ALA A 320 1.12 0.80 -10.95
C ALA A 320 1.10 0.09 -9.59
N SER A 321 1.41 0.84 -8.53
CA SER A 321 1.19 0.35 -7.17
C SER A 321 -0.22 0.67 -6.69
N PRO A 322 -0.74 -0.02 -5.65
CA PRO A 322 -1.99 0.37 -5.02
C PRO A 322 -2.01 1.82 -4.52
N THR A 323 -0.88 2.32 -4.00
CA THR A 323 -0.74 3.73 -3.61
C THR A 323 -0.85 4.67 -4.81
N ALA A 324 -0.23 4.34 -5.95
CA ALA A 324 -0.37 5.15 -7.16
C ALA A 324 -1.80 5.15 -7.67
N MET A 325 -2.51 4.01 -7.63
CA MET A 325 -3.91 3.94 -8.07
C MET A 325 -4.88 4.65 -7.11
N ALA A 326 -4.58 4.68 -5.81
CA ALA A 326 -5.30 5.55 -4.87
C ALA A 326 -5.03 7.04 -5.17
N GLY A 327 -3.80 7.38 -5.54
CA GLY A 327 -3.40 8.71 -6.02
C GLY A 327 -4.16 9.15 -7.27
N VAL A 328 -4.37 8.25 -8.24
CA VAL A 328 -5.24 8.51 -9.42
C VAL A 328 -6.64 8.91 -8.98
N ALA A 329 -7.27 8.14 -8.10
CA ALA A 329 -8.60 8.46 -7.59
C ALA A 329 -8.61 9.79 -6.81
N ALA A 330 -7.58 10.04 -5.99
CA ALA A 330 -7.42 11.29 -5.24
C ALA A 330 -7.26 12.49 -6.17
N SER A 331 -6.48 12.37 -7.25
CA SER A 331 -6.28 13.43 -8.23
C SER A 331 -7.59 13.80 -8.94
N VAL A 332 -8.37 12.80 -9.34
CA VAL A 332 -9.71 13.02 -9.91
C VAL A 332 -10.65 13.68 -8.90
N ALA A 333 -10.59 13.30 -7.62
CA ALA A 333 -11.42 13.90 -6.58
C ALA A 333 -11.05 15.36 -6.31
N GLN A 334 -9.77 15.66 -6.24
CA GLN A 334 -9.22 16.99 -5.91
C GLN A 334 -9.34 17.98 -7.08
N GLY A 335 -9.31 17.49 -8.33
CA GLY A 335 -9.28 18.36 -9.51
C GLY A 335 -7.87 18.85 -9.86
N SER A 336 -6.85 18.25 -9.30
CA SER A 336 -5.43 18.48 -9.59
C SER A 336 -4.62 17.24 -9.18
N THR A 337 -3.40 17.12 -9.66
CA THR A 337 -2.50 16.00 -9.29
C THR A 337 -2.29 15.98 -7.78
N VAL A 338 -2.58 14.83 -7.15
CA VAL A 338 -2.36 14.59 -5.72
C VAL A 338 -1.15 13.70 -5.53
N THR A 339 -0.20 14.17 -4.74
CA THR A 339 0.97 13.38 -4.32
C THR A 339 0.69 12.74 -2.97
N PRO A 340 0.83 11.40 -2.84
CA PRO A 340 0.69 10.72 -1.56
C PRO A 340 1.71 11.23 -0.53
N LEU A 341 1.21 11.67 0.63
CA LEU A 341 1.99 12.18 1.75
C LEU A 341 1.76 11.30 2.97
N LEU A 342 2.81 10.67 3.48
CA LEU A 342 2.73 9.81 4.66
C LEU A 342 3.48 10.38 5.86
N VAL A 343 4.60 11.05 5.65
CA VAL A 343 5.46 11.59 6.72
C VAL A 343 5.46 13.11 6.63
N LEU A 344 5.03 13.76 7.68
CA LEU A 344 4.93 15.23 7.75
C LEU A 344 6.30 15.88 7.99
N GLY A 345 6.50 17.02 7.38
CA GLY A 345 7.75 17.79 7.55
C GLY A 345 8.98 17.21 6.85
N HIS A 346 8.84 16.11 6.13
CA HIS A 346 9.90 15.43 5.42
C HIS A 346 9.58 15.26 3.93
N GLY A 347 10.62 15.03 3.13
CA GLY A 347 10.50 14.86 1.68
C GLY A 347 10.71 16.17 0.92
N GLY A 348 10.99 16.04 -0.37
CA GLY A 348 11.03 17.14 -1.31
C GLY A 348 9.65 17.36 -1.95
N GLU A 349 9.52 18.44 -2.71
CA GLU A 349 8.39 18.57 -3.62
C GLU A 349 8.56 17.57 -4.77
N PRO A 350 7.51 16.80 -5.13
CA PRO A 350 7.55 15.99 -6.34
C PRO A 350 7.66 16.88 -7.56
N ASP A 351 8.21 16.33 -8.63
CA ASP A 351 8.24 17.04 -9.91
C ASP A 351 6.79 17.27 -10.37
N ALA A 352 6.50 18.50 -10.81
CA ALA A 352 5.19 18.80 -11.37
C ALA A 352 5.02 18.06 -12.71
N PRO A 353 3.82 17.53 -13.02
CA PRO A 353 3.58 16.87 -14.27
C PRO A 353 3.76 17.87 -15.44
N GLU A 354 4.22 17.38 -16.58
CA GLU A 354 4.42 18.20 -17.79
C GLU A 354 3.13 18.92 -18.16
N VAL A 355 1.99 18.22 -18.09
CA VAL A 355 0.66 18.79 -18.33
C VAL A 355 -0.19 18.58 -17.08
N PRO A 356 -0.46 19.63 -16.29
CA PRO A 356 -1.29 19.53 -15.11
C PRO A 356 -2.72 19.06 -15.41
N LEU A 357 -3.30 18.28 -14.49
CA LEU A 357 -4.73 17.96 -14.52
C LEU A 357 -5.55 19.23 -14.24
N THR A 358 -6.55 19.49 -15.10
CA THR A 358 -7.46 20.62 -14.91
C THR A 358 -8.71 20.19 -14.11
N ALA A 359 -9.35 21.15 -13.44
CA ALA A 359 -10.58 20.90 -12.71
C ALA A 359 -11.74 20.43 -13.62
N GLU A 360 -11.79 20.87 -14.88
CA GLU A 360 -12.78 20.45 -15.86
C GLU A 360 -12.57 18.99 -16.27
N GLU A 361 -11.35 18.60 -16.62
CA GLU A 361 -10.99 17.21 -16.94
C GLU A 361 -11.31 16.27 -15.76
N ALA A 362 -10.99 16.68 -14.55
CA ALA A 362 -11.27 15.91 -13.34
C ALA A 362 -12.78 15.78 -13.09
N ALA A 363 -13.57 16.83 -13.31
CA ALA A 363 -15.02 16.78 -13.18
C ALA A 363 -15.65 15.81 -14.19
N ASP A 364 -15.17 15.81 -15.44
CA ASP A 364 -15.61 14.86 -16.46
C ASP A 364 -15.27 13.42 -16.07
N LEU A 365 -14.01 13.17 -15.66
CA LEU A 365 -13.58 11.85 -15.17
C LEU A 365 -14.40 11.38 -13.98
N ARG A 366 -14.63 12.25 -12.99
CA ARG A 366 -15.44 11.93 -11.81
C ARG A 366 -16.88 11.61 -12.19
N SER A 367 -17.48 12.39 -13.13
CA SER A 367 -18.80 12.12 -13.67
C SER A 367 -18.89 10.76 -14.33
N MET A 368 -17.91 10.41 -15.17
CA MET A 368 -17.85 9.09 -15.82
C MET A 368 -17.61 7.95 -14.81
N MET A 369 -16.79 8.17 -13.77
CA MET A 369 -16.62 7.21 -12.67
C MET A 369 -17.90 7.04 -11.85
N ARG A 370 -18.70 8.11 -11.71
CA ARG A 370 -20.03 8.02 -11.08
C ARG A 370 -20.99 7.16 -11.91
N GLU A 371 -20.94 7.25 -13.23
CA GLU A 371 -21.76 6.43 -14.12
C GLU A 371 -21.45 4.92 -13.98
N VAL A 372 -20.20 4.55 -13.68
CA VAL A 372 -19.82 3.14 -13.34
C VAL A 372 -20.67 2.59 -12.18
N VAL A 373 -21.00 3.45 -11.22
CA VAL A 373 -21.82 3.08 -10.05
C VAL A 373 -23.31 3.19 -10.34
N LEU A 374 -23.75 4.14 -11.18
CA LEU A 374 -25.16 4.36 -11.48
C LEU A 374 -25.75 3.30 -12.42
N SER A 375 -25.01 2.95 -13.46
CA SER A 375 -25.53 2.08 -14.54
C SER A 375 -24.49 1.06 -15.03
N GLY A 376 -23.25 1.13 -14.54
CA GLY A 376 -22.14 0.31 -15.00
C GLY A 376 -21.86 -0.92 -14.15
N THR A 377 -20.58 -1.29 -14.09
CA THR A 377 -20.12 -2.54 -13.47
C THR A 377 -20.15 -2.55 -11.94
N SER A 378 -20.40 -1.41 -11.27
CA SER A 378 -20.25 -1.29 -9.80
C SER A 378 -21.52 -0.80 -9.11
N THR A 379 -22.69 -1.19 -9.59
CA THR A 379 -24.01 -0.77 -9.04
C THR A 379 -24.23 -1.17 -7.59
N PHE A 380 -23.50 -2.17 -7.08
CA PHE A 380 -23.53 -2.59 -5.67
C PHE A 380 -23.03 -1.51 -4.70
N LEU A 381 -22.37 -0.45 -5.19
CA LEU A 381 -21.91 0.67 -4.36
C LEU A 381 -22.94 1.81 -4.25
N GLN A 382 -24.13 1.68 -4.83
CA GLN A 382 -25.15 2.75 -4.83
C GLN A 382 -25.71 3.06 -3.43
N ASP A 383 -25.77 2.06 -2.57
CA ASP A 383 -26.34 2.13 -1.22
C ASP A 383 -25.29 2.26 -0.10
N VAL A 384 -24.02 2.48 -0.46
CA VAL A 384 -22.99 2.80 0.53
C VAL A 384 -23.33 4.14 1.20
N PRO A 385 -23.41 4.17 2.55
CA PRO A 385 -23.74 5.40 3.28
C PRO A 385 -22.74 6.53 3.05
N GLY A 386 -23.19 7.78 3.12
CA GLY A 386 -22.35 8.97 2.97
C GLY A 386 -22.50 9.64 1.59
N GLU A 387 -21.44 10.32 1.16
CA GLU A 387 -21.41 10.97 -0.16
C GLU A 387 -21.48 9.95 -1.30
N PRO A 388 -22.03 10.35 -2.47
CA PRO A 388 -22.15 9.45 -3.62
C PRO A 388 -20.79 8.90 -4.07
N VAL A 389 -20.69 7.57 -4.14
CA VAL A 389 -19.48 6.88 -4.60
C VAL A 389 -19.31 7.01 -6.10
N ALA A 390 -18.09 7.32 -6.55
CA ALA A 390 -17.64 7.18 -7.93
C ALA A 390 -16.52 6.13 -7.96
N ALA A 391 -16.53 5.19 -8.91
CA ALA A 391 -15.60 4.06 -8.87
C ALA A 391 -15.16 3.58 -10.26
N LYS A 392 -14.12 2.74 -10.29
CA LYS A 392 -13.73 1.97 -11.48
C LYS A 392 -13.19 0.62 -11.06
N SER A 393 -13.69 -0.44 -11.69
CA SER A 393 -13.17 -1.80 -11.54
C SER A 393 -12.05 -2.09 -12.53
N GLY A 394 -11.14 -2.97 -12.17
CA GLY A 394 -10.06 -3.46 -13.03
C GLY A 394 -9.84 -4.95 -12.87
N THR A 395 -9.50 -5.59 -13.98
CA THR A 395 -9.02 -6.97 -14.03
C THR A 395 -7.87 -7.00 -15.03
N ALA A 396 -6.72 -7.49 -14.62
CA ALA A 396 -5.56 -7.61 -15.49
C ALA A 396 -5.09 -9.05 -15.54
N GLN A 397 -4.93 -9.59 -16.75
CA GLN A 397 -4.38 -10.90 -16.97
C GLN A 397 -2.86 -10.88 -16.90
N TYR A 398 -2.26 -11.88 -16.25
CA TYR A 398 -0.81 -12.02 -16.15
C TYR A 398 -0.39 -13.50 -16.16
N GLY A 399 0.92 -13.73 -16.31
CA GLY A 399 1.49 -15.07 -16.39
C GLY A 399 1.28 -15.73 -17.75
N THR A 400 1.69 -17.01 -17.83
CA THR A 400 1.67 -17.81 -19.04
C THR A 400 0.82 -19.07 -18.93
N THR A 401 0.01 -19.17 -17.85
CA THR A 401 -0.93 -20.29 -17.65
C THR A 401 -2.13 -20.17 -18.58
N ASP A 402 -2.82 -21.27 -18.85
CA ASP A 402 -4.06 -21.30 -19.61
C ASP A 402 -5.19 -21.91 -18.73
N PRO A 403 -6.20 -21.14 -18.29
CA PRO A 403 -6.34 -19.68 -18.48
C PRO A 403 -5.28 -18.87 -17.71
N PRO A 404 -4.98 -17.63 -18.15
CA PRO A 404 -4.05 -16.76 -17.44
C PRO A 404 -4.58 -16.37 -16.06
N LEU A 405 -3.66 -16.11 -15.12
CA LEU A 405 -3.99 -15.58 -13.81
C LEU A 405 -4.51 -14.14 -13.93
N THR A 406 -5.27 -13.69 -12.96
CA THR A 406 -5.88 -12.35 -12.98
C THR A 406 -5.65 -11.60 -11.68
N ASN A 407 -5.18 -10.34 -11.80
CA ASN A 407 -5.20 -9.35 -10.73
C ASN A 407 -6.59 -8.71 -10.66
N ALA A 408 -7.11 -8.54 -9.46
CA ALA A 408 -8.38 -7.87 -9.23
C ALA A 408 -8.16 -6.50 -8.59
N TRP A 409 -8.78 -5.47 -9.17
CA TRP A 409 -8.65 -4.08 -8.75
C TRP A 409 -9.99 -3.38 -8.60
N MET A 410 -10.07 -2.48 -7.61
CA MET A 410 -11.09 -1.44 -7.53
C MET A 410 -10.45 -0.13 -7.08
N ILE A 411 -10.87 0.99 -7.68
CA ILE A 411 -10.61 2.33 -7.14
C ILE A 411 -11.93 3.06 -6.95
N ALA A 412 -12.01 3.89 -5.92
CA ALA A 412 -13.20 4.68 -5.62
C ALA A 412 -12.88 6.04 -5.01
N ILE A 413 -13.86 6.93 -5.16
CA ILE A 413 -13.92 8.25 -4.53
C ILE A 413 -15.22 8.33 -3.77
N GLN A 414 -15.18 8.75 -2.50
CA GLN A 414 -16.35 9.07 -1.70
C GLN A 414 -16.06 10.31 -0.84
N GLY A 415 -16.67 11.45 -1.18
CA GLY A 415 -16.36 12.72 -0.51
C GLY A 415 -14.86 13.06 -0.59
N ASP A 416 -14.23 13.25 0.56
CA ASP A 416 -12.79 13.52 0.70
C ASP A 416 -12.00 12.24 1.05
N LEU A 417 -12.38 11.12 0.44
CA LEU A 417 -11.72 9.83 0.59
C LEU A 417 -11.55 9.17 -0.78
N ALA A 418 -10.32 8.83 -1.13
CA ALA A 418 -9.96 8.06 -2.32
C ALA A 418 -9.35 6.72 -1.90
N VAL A 419 -9.83 5.62 -2.47
CA VAL A 419 -9.46 4.27 -2.05
C VAL A 419 -9.04 3.43 -3.26
N ALA A 420 -7.96 2.66 -3.11
CA ALA A 420 -7.61 1.58 -4.03
C ALA A 420 -7.56 0.24 -3.30
N VAL A 421 -8.15 -0.78 -3.90
CA VAL A 421 -8.10 -2.16 -3.43
C VAL A 421 -7.48 -3.03 -4.51
N PHE A 422 -6.56 -3.89 -4.11
CA PHE A 422 -5.83 -4.83 -4.95
C PHE A 422 -5.82 -6.22 -4.36
N VAL A 423 -5.99 -7.24 -5.22
CA VAL A 423 -5.76 -8.65 -4.90
C VAL A 423 -5.04 -9.31 -6.07
N GLU A 424 -3.87 -9.90 -5.82
CA GLU A 424 -2.98 -10.45 -6.85
C GLU A 424 -3.60 -11.63 -7.60
N LEU A 425 -4.36 -12.48 -6.91
CA LEU A 425 -5.03 -13.62 -7.51
C LEU A 425 -6.53 -13.56 -7.20
N GLY A 426 -7.31 -13.21 -8.19
CA GLY A 426 -8.76 -13.10 -8.08
C GLY A 426 -9.48 -13.44 -9.36
N GLU A 427 -10.79 -13.31 -9.36
CA GLU A 427 -11.62 -13.43 -10.57
C GLU A 427 -11.70 -12.06 -11.27
N TYR A 428 -12.85 -11.40 -11.19
CA TYR A 428 -13.04 -10.05 -11.68
C TYR A 428 -12.87 -9.03 -10.55
N GLY A 429 -12.45 -7.82 -10.89
CA GLY A 429 -12.30 -6.74 -9.92
C GLY A 429 -13.54 -6.54 -9.06
N THR A 430 -14.73 -6.53 -9.66
CA THR A 430 -16.02 -6.41 -8.94
C THR A 430 -16.35 -7.60 -8.05
N ALA A 431 -15.90 -8.81 -8.40
CA ALA A 431 -16.19 -10.01 -7.61
C ALA A 431 -15.21 -10.20 -6.45
N THR A 432 -13.94 -9.81 -6.65
CA THR A 432 -12.86 -10.04 -5.65
C THR A 432 -12.55 -8.77 -4.86
N ALA A 433 -12.18 -7.66 -5.52
CA ALA A 433 -11.84 -6.41 -4.85
C ALA A 433 -13.07 -5.58 -4.45
N GLY A 434 -14.20 -5.76 -5.15
CA GLY A 434 -15.45 -5.03 -4.88
C GLY A 434 -15.98 -5.18 -3.46
N PRO A 435 -16.16 -6.40 -2.93
CA PRO A 435 -16.64 -6.61 -1.56
C PRO A 435 -15.68 -6.01 -0.50
N LEU A 436 -14.38 -6.02 -0.74
CA LEU A 436 -13.38 -5.44 0.16
C LEU A 436 -13.48 -3.91 0.16
N LEU A 437 -13.64 -3.30 -1.03
CA LEU A 437 -13.86 -1.87 -1.16
C LEU A 437 -15.16 -1.44 -0.47
N GLU A 438 -16.26 -2.15 -0.72
CA GLU A 438 -17.56 -1.86 -0.10
C GLU A 438 -17.46 -1.94 1.43
N ALA A 439 -16.83 -3.01 1.97
CA ALA A 439 -16.62 -3.17 3.40
C ALA A 439 -15.80 -2.00 3.99
N PHE A 440 -14.75 -1.57 3.29
CA PHE A 440 -13.92 -0.46 3.72
C PHE A 440 -14.69 0.87 3.73
N LEU A 441 -15.41 1.18 2.64
CA LEU A 441 -16.20 2.43 2.56
C LEU A 441 -17.31 2.48 3.62
N ARG A 442 -18.01 1.36 3.86
CA ARG A 442 -19.05 1.27 4.91
C ARG A 442 -18.44 1.43 6.31
N GLY A 443 -17.28 0.83 6.59
CA GLY A 443 -16.59 0.97 7.86
C GLY A 443 -16.01 2.36 8.07
N ALA A 444 -15.58 3.04 7.02
CA ALA A 444 -15.07 4.42 7.08
C ALA A 444 -16.17 5.47 7.29
N ALA A 445 -17.43 5.15 6.98
CA ALA A 445 -18.59 6.05 7.16
C ALA A 445 -19.18 5.99 8.57
N GLY A 446 -18.81 5.06 9.43
CA GLY A 446 -19.29 4.87 10.80
C GLY A 446 -18.34 5.43 11.81
#